data_0ff8137c22b550d2694347ef4ea983b2
#
_entry.id   0ff8137c22b550d2694347ef4ea983b2
#
_cell.length_a   1.000
_cell.length_b   1.000
_cell.length_c   1.000
_cell.angle_alpha   90.00
_cell.angle_beta   90.00
_cell.angle_gamma   90.00
#
_symmetry.space_group_name_H-M   'P 1'
#
loop_
_entity.id
_entity.type
_entity.pdbx_description
1 polymer ?
#
loop_
_entity_poly.entity_id
_entity_poly.type
_entity_poly.pdbx_seq_one_letter_code
_entity_poly.pdbx_strand_id
1 'polypeptide(L)'
;MAESVFAPGMSRRKETGMKKAGAALAVLLLLGALMADAQDASGPSIWSGVFTAAQAKRGDDAYQASCSGCHGSDLHATDAEAVDLKGPALRAKWNGKTLEERFERIRDTMPLGNANSLGDKTYMDILAFILQSNDFPAGGQELVAETAKTIVFVQKR
;
A
#
# COMPACT_ATOMS: atom_id res chain seq x y z
N MET A 1 -79.94 43.39 -32.09
CA MET A 1 -78.98 44.02 -33.06
C MET A 1 -77.60 43.54 -32.67
N ALA A 2 -77.15 42.59 -33.43
CA ALA A 2 -76.03 42.65 -34.37
C ALA A 2 -74.70 42.59 -33.60
N GLU A 3 -74.01 41.48 -33.73
CA GLU A 3 -72.84 41.18 -34.64
C GLU A 3 -71.52 41.51 -33.91
N SER A 4 -70.45 40.84 -33.95
CA SER A 4 -69.85 39.85 -34.84
C SER A 4 -68.52 39.41 -34.14
N VAL A 5 -68.24 38.16 -34.10
CA VAL A 5 -67.13 37.43 -34.76
C VAL A 5 -65.78 38.14 -34.81
N PHE A 6 -64.77 37.58 -34.19
CA PHE A 6 -63.53 37.18 -34.88
C PHE A 6 -62.56 36.41 -33.95
N ALA A 7 -62.30 35.14 -34.19
CA ALA A 7 -61.08 34.47 -33.87
C ALA A 7 -60.09 34.69 -35.01
N PRO A 8 -58.77 34.73 -34.75
CA PRO A 8 -57.95 33.60 -35.17
C PRO A 8 -56.64 33.39 -34.42
N GLY A 9 -56.07 32.25 -34.65
CA GLY A 9 -54.67 32.09 -34.78
C GLY A 9 -53.93 31.35 -33.68
N MET A 10 -54.16 30.06 -33.61
CA MET A 10 -53.25 29.13 -32.91
C MET A 10 -51.94 29.01 -33.71
N SER A 11 -50.89 29.67 -33.24
CA SER A 11 -49.54 29.42 -33.71
C SER A 11 -48.95 28.16 -32.99
N ARG A 12 -48.89 27.07 -33.76
CA ARG A 12 -48.14 25.87 -33.37
C ARG A 12 -46.63 26.22 -33.24
N ARG A 13 -46.13 26.38 -32.02
CA ARG A 13 -44.68 26.33 -31.78
C ARG A 13 -44.22 24.91 -31.98
N LYS A 14 -43.33 24.69 -32.89
CA LYS A 14 -42.62 23.42 -33.12
C LYS A 14 -41.76 23.09 -31.92
N GLU A 15 -42.20 22.16 -31.09
CA GLU A 15 -41.36 21.50 -30.09
C GLU A 15 -40.52 20.40 -30.77
N THR A 16 -39.45 20.77 -31.42
CA THR A 16 -38.50 19.79 -31.96
C THR A 16 -37.07 20.27 -31.79
N GLY A 17 -36.59 20.25 -30.54
CA GLY A 17 -35.18 20.58 -30.29
C GLY A 17 -34.61 20.08 -28.98
N MET A 18 -35.47 19.78 -27.99
CA MET A 18 -35.00 19.57 -26.63
C MET A 18 -34.80 18.09 -26.21
N LYS A 19 -35.29 17.15 -27.04
CA LYS A 19 -35.15 15.72 -26.73
C LYS A 19 -33.83 15.09 -27.15
N LYS A 20 -33.08 15.72 -28.06
CA LYS A 20 -31.78 15.19 -28.53
C LYS A 20 -30.58 15.64 -27.71
N ALA A 21 -30.67 16.77 -26.98
CA ALA A 21 -29.60 17.26 -26.14
C ALA A 21 -29.50 16.48 -24.81
N GLY A 22 -30.62 16.03 -24.27
CA GLY A 22 -30.63 15.24 -23.02
C GLY A 22 -30.05 13.84 -23.17
N ALA A 23 -30.25 13.22 -24.35
CA ALA A 23 -29.72 11.87 -24.60
C ALA A 23 -28.18 11.86 -24.76
N ALA A 24 -27.62 12.90 -25.36
CA ALA A 24 -26.16 13.03 -25.53
C ALA A 24 -25.45 13.28 -24.22
N LEU A 25 -26.03 14.07 -23.30
CA LEU A 25 -25.46 14.35 -21.98
C LEU A 25 -25.50 13.10 -21.08
N ALA A 26 -26.57 12.32 -21.15
CA ALA A 26 -26.69 11.08 -20.38
C ALA A 26 -25.70 10.00 -20.82
N VAL A 27 -25.41 9.92 -22.12
CA VAL A 27 -24.40 8.98 -22.66
C VAL A 27 -22.99 9.40 -22.28
N LEU A 28 -22.67 10.71 -22.25
CA LEU A 28 -21.35 11.19 -21.79
C LEU A 28 -21.13 10.91 -20.29
N LEU A 29 -22.17 11.04 -19.46
CA LEU A 29 -22.07 10.76 -18.02
C LEU A 29 -21.94 9.25 -17.73
N LEU A 30 -22.55 8.39 -18.55
CA LEU A 30 -22.41 6.94 -18.45
C LEU A 30 -21.04 6.44 -18.91
N LEU A 31 -20.44 7.05 -19.94
CA LEU A 31 -19.07 6.72 -20.37
C LEU A 31 -18.01 7.20 -19.37
N GLY A 32 -18.25 8.30 -18.66
CA GLY A 32 -17.35 8.80 -17.61
C GLY A 32 -17.29 7.87 -16.37
N ALA A 33 -18.37 7.16 -16.05
CA ALA A 33 -18.43 6.23 -14.94
C ALA A 33 -17.71 4.90 -15.20
N LEU A 34 -17.42 4.55 -16.44
CA LEU A 34 -16.72 3.31 -16.83
C LEU A 34 -15.19 3.42 -16.84
N MET A 35 -14.63 4.63 -16.58
CA MET A 35 -13.18 4.84 -16.54
C MET A 35 -12.61 4.89 -15.11
N ALA A 36 -13.41 4.57 -14.09
CA ALA A 36 -13.04 4.80 -12.68
C ALA A 36 -12.51 3.57 -11.95
N ASP A 37 -12.26 2.43 -12.58
CA ASP A 37 -11.77 1.23 -11.90
C ASP A 37 -10.71 0.46 -12.69
N ALA A 38 -9.66 1.16 -13.13
CA ALA A 38 -8.36 0.52 -13.29
C ALA A 38 -7.59 0.68 -11.96
N GLN A 39 -8.14 0.16 -10.87
CA GLN A 39 -7.35 -0.03 -9.67
C GLN A 39 -6.39 -1.16 -9.96
N ASP A 40 -5.11 -0.79 -10.00
CA ASP A 40 -3.97 -1.68 -10.09
C ASP A 40 -4.18 -2.84 -9.10
N ALA A 41 -4.32 -4.07 -9.61
CA ALA A 41 -4.46 -5.29 -8.81
C ALA A 41 -3.12 -5.68 -8.15
N SER A 42 -2.11 -4.82 -8.20
CA SER A 42 -0.90 -4.92 -7.40
C SER A 42 -1.19 -4.37 -6.01
N GLY A 43 -1.02 -5.20 -4.98
CA GLY A 43 -1.10 -4.77 -3.57
C GLY A 43 -0.20 -3.56 -3.29
N PRO A 44 -0.27 -2.97 -2.09
CA PRO A 44 0.47 -1.77 -1.77
C PRO A 44 1.97 -1.98 -2.03
N SER A 45 2.59 -1.05 -2.73
CA SER A 45 4.03 -1.08 -2.96
C SER A 45 4.77 -0.88 -1.64
N ILE A 46 5.87 -1.60 -1.42
CA ILE A 46 6.75 -1.40 -0.26
C ILE A 46 7.24 0.07 -0.16
N TRP A 47 7.24 0.81 -1.27
CA TRP A 47 7.63 2.21 -1.35
C TRP A 47 6.51 3.19 -0.99
N SER A 48 5.29 2.72 -0.73
CA SER A 48 4.15 3.57 -0.35
C SER A 48 4.02 3.81 1.16
N GLY A 49 5.03 3.44 1.96
CA GLY A 49 5.00 3.66 3.41
C GLY A 49 4.12 2.63 4.13
N VAL A 50 4.57 1.39 4.16
CA VAL A 50 3.80 0.23 4.66
C VAL A 50 3.97 -0.04 6.16
N PHE A 51 4.72 0.80 6.86
CA PHE A 51 4.93 0.76 8.32
C PHE A 51 4.97 2.19 8.87
N THR A 52 4.80 2.38 10.17
CA THR A 52 4.93 3.70 10.80
C THR A 52 6.32 3.91 11.39
N ALA A 53 6.76 5.18 11.49
CA ALA A 53 8.00 5.53 12.18
C ALA A 53 8.00 5.10 13.66
N ALA A 54 6.84 5.17 14.33
CA ALA A 54 6.68 4.70 15.69
C ALA A 54 6.87 3.19 15.81
N GLN A 55 6.36 2.44 14.84
CA GLN A 55 6.57 0.99 14.75
C GLN A 55 8.05 0.66 14.56
N ALA A 56 8.72 1.31 13.63
CA ALA A 56 10.15 1.11 13.40
C ALA A 56 11.00 1.46 14.64
N LYS A 57 10.61 2.50 15.40
CA LYS A 57 11.29 2.84 16.66
C LYS A 57 11.16 1.75 17.72
N ARG A 58 9.97 1.16 17.89
CA ARG A 58 9.80 0.00 18.79
C ARG A 58 10.62 -1.19 18.31
N GLY A 59 10.68 -1.38 16.99
CA GLY A 59 11.50 -2.40 16.36
C GLY A 59 12.99 -2.23 16.58
N ASP A 60 13.50 -0.98 16.56
CA ASP A 60 14.89 -0.67 16.94
C ASP A 60 15.17 -1.09 18.39
N ASP A 61 14.32 -0.67 19.33
CA ASP A 61 14.52 -1.03 20.75
C ASP A 61 14.54 -2.56 20.96
N ALA A 62 13.64 -3.29 20.30
CA ALA A 62 13.61 -4.75 20.37
C ALA A 62 14.80 -5.40 19.66
N TYR A 63 15.23 -4.86 18.53
CA TYR A 63 16.41 -5.30 17.79
C TYR A 63 17.69 -5.14 18.60
N GLN A 64 17.89 -3.99 19.24
CA GLN A 64 19.06 -3.76 20.09
C GLN A 64 19.11 -4.76 21.24
N ALA A 65 17.96 -5.12 21.81
CA ALA A 65 17.87 -6.04 22.91
C ALA A 65 18.12 -7.51 22.54
N SER A 66 17.76 -7.93 21.32
CA SER A 66 17.63 -9.36 20.97
C SER A 66 18.42 -9.80 19.74
N CYS A 67 18.91 -8.87 18.91
CA CYS A 67 19.50 -9.17 17.60
C CYS A 67 20.90 -8.58 17.41
N SER A 68 21.16 -7.40 18.02
CA SER A 68 22.37 -6.62 17.78
C SER A 68 23.66 -7.33 18.19
N GLY A 69 23.59 -8.29 19.13
CA GLY A 69 24.74 -9.07 19.58
C GLY A 69 25.45 -9.82 18.45
N CYS A 70 24.70 -10.32 17.47
CA CYS A 70 25.25 -11.01 16.29
C CYS A 70 25.18 -10.17 15.02
N HIS A 71 24.06 -9.46 14.82
CA HIS A 71 23.84 -8.68 13.59
C HIS A 71 24.37 -7.24 13.64
N GLY A 72 25.03 -6.84 14.75
CA GLY A 72 25.57 -5.50 14.96
C GLY A 72 24.48 -4.47 15.28
N SER A 73 24.83 -3.43 16.03
CA SER A 73 23.88 -2.36 16.38
C SER A 73 23.48 -1.48 15.18
N ASP A 74 24.25 -1.51 14.13
CA ASP A 74 24.07 -0.80 12.86
C ASP A 74 23.57 -1.70 11.72
N LEU A 75 23.16 -2.95 12.02
CA LEU A 75 22.72 -4.00 11.10
C LEU A 75 23.84 -4.58 10.22
N HIS A 76 25.10 -4.33 10.55
CA HIS A 76 26.25 -5.02 9.96
C HIS A 76 26.73 -6.12 10.91
N ALA A 77 26.75 -7.35 10.40
CA ALA A 77 27.05 -8.54 11.21
C ALA A 77 28.43 -8.42 11.88
N THR A 78 28.45 -8.73 13.18
CA THR A 78 29.66 -8.80 14.00
C THR A 78 30.07 -10.25 14.29
N ASP A 79 29.19 -11.21 14.02
CA ASP A 79 29.40 -12.63 14.13
C ASP A 79 29.60 -13.26 12.74
N ALA A 80 30.53 -14.22 12.61
CA ALA A 80 30.87 -14.84 11.32
C ALA A 80 29.72 -15.66 10.70
N GLU A 81 28.77 -16.13 11.51
CA GLU A 81 27.61 -16.88 11.05
C GLU A 81 26.40 -15.99 10.77
N ALA A 82 26.42 -14.74 11.24
CA ALA A 82 25.36 -13.80 10.99
C ALA A 82 25.48 -13.14 9.61
N VAL A 83 24.37 -12.64 9.11
CA VAL A 83 24.32 -11.90 7.84
C VAL A 83 24.02 -10.43 8.11
N ASP A 84 24.51 -9.55 7.26
CA ASP A 84 24.11 -8.14 7.27
C ASP A 84 22.61 -8.01 7.04
N LEU A 85 21.97 -7.18 7.85
CA LEU A 85 20.56 -6.82 7.74
C LEU A 85 20.35 -5.44 7.13
N LYS A 86 21.38 -4.91 6.48
CA LYS A 86 21.38 -3.63 5.75
C LYS A 86 22.21 -3.73 4.47
N GLY A 87 21.83 -2.91 3.50
CA GLY A 87 22.64 -2.71 2.29
C GLY A 87 22.23 -3.57 1.09
N PRO A 88 23.04 -3.53 0.02
CA PRO A 88 22.69 -4.13 -1.27
C PRO A 88 22.50 -5.65 -1.22
N ALA A 89 23.29 -6.36 -0.42
CA ALA A 89 23.22 -7.82 -0.31
C ALA A 89 21.88 -8.28 0.28
N LEU A 90 21.41 -7.63 1.35
CA LEU A 90 20.07 -7.89 1.89
C LEU A 90 19.00 -7.60 0.85
N ARG A 91 19.04 -6.43 0.22
CA ARG A 91 18.05 -6.01 -0.77
C ARG A 91 17.97 -6.99 -1.94
N ALA A 92 19.09 -7.48 -2.43
CA ALA A 92 19.13 -8.50 -3.47
C ALA A 92 18.49 -9.83 -3.03
N LYS A 93 18.81 -10.28 -1.81
CA LYS A 93 18.29 -11.52 -1.23
C LYS A 93 16.77 -11.47 -0.95
N TRP A 94 16.26 -10.29 -0.64
CA TRP A 94 14.83 -10.11 -0.31
C TRP A 94 13.98 -9.78 -1.54
N ASN A 95 14.59 -9.35 -2.63
CA ASN A 95 13.87 -8.95 -3.84
C ASN A 95 12.95 -10.06 -4.37
N GLY A 96 11.70 -9.71 -4.67
CA GLY A 96 10.67 -10.63 -5.13
C GLY A 96 10.02 -11.48 -4.04
N LYS A 97 10.38 -11.28 -2.77
CA LYS A 97 9.78 -11.97 -1.63
C LYS A 97 8.71 -11.13 -0.96
N THR A 98 7.67 -11.75 -0.40
CA THR A 98 6.68 -11.01 0.39
C THR A 98 7.25 -10.62 1.75
N LEU A 99 6.69 -9.60 2.38
CA LEU A 99 7.07 -9.25 3.76
C LEU A 99 6.63 -10.34 4.75
N GLU A 100 5.57 -11.10 4.45
CA GLU A 100 5.20 -12.28 5.24
C GLU A 100 6.32 -13.33 5.25
N GLU A 101 6.87 -13.70 4.07
CA GLU A 101 7.99 -14.64 3.99
C GLU A 101 9.21 -14.15 4.77
N ARG A 102 9.43 -12.83 4.86
CA ARG A 102 10.55 -12.27 5.64
C ARG A 102 10.26 -12.28 7.12
N PHE A 103 9.04 -11.93 7.52
CA PHE A 103 8.55 -12.03 8.88
C PHE A 103 8.65 -13.48 9.42
N GLU A 104 8.09 -14.44 8.70
CA GLU A 104 8.13 -15.85 9.08
C GLU A 104 9.57 -16.35 9.19
N ARG A 105 10.42 -16.02 8.23
CA ARG A 105 11.83 -16.40 8.29
C ARG A 105 12.52 -15.86 9.54
N ILE A 106 12.29 -14.61 9.92
CA ILE A 106 12.88 -14.03 11.13
C ILE A 106 12.29 -14.70 12.37
N ARG A 107 10.98 -14.78 12.46
CA ARG A 107 10.29 -15.39 13.62
C ARG A 107 10.74 -16.83 13.87
N ASP A 108 10.74 -17.64 12.81
CA ASP A 108 10.91 -19.08 12.93
C ASP A 108 12.37 -19.51 13.08
N THR A 109 13.33 -18.58 12.88
CA THR A 109 14.77 -18.90 12.98
C THR A 109 15.55 -18.04 13.94
N MET A 110 14.98 -16.94 14.44
CA MET A 110 15.67 -15.95 15.27
C MET A 110 14.89 -15.64 16.56
N PRO A 111 15.56 -15.26 17.66
CA PRO A 111 17.02 -15.33 17.85
C PRO A 111 17.54 -16.76 17.77
N LEU A 112 18.76 -16.95 17.27
CA LEU A 112 19.36 -18.29 17.16
C LEU A 112 19.36 -19.01 18.50
N GLY A 113 18.83 -20.24 18.53
CA GLY A 113 18.66 -21.01 19.76
C GLY A 113 17.43 -20.64 20.61
N ASN A 114 16.70 -19.58 20.26
CA ASN A 114 15.48 -19.16 20.94
C ASN A 114 14.43 -18.58 19.96
N ALA A 115 14.25 -19.24 18.83
CA ALA A 115 13.32 -18.83 17.79
C ALA A 115 11.88 -18.68 18.31
N ASN A 116 11.10 -17.78 17.71
CA ASN A 116 9.70 -17.52 18.06
C ASN A 116 9.44 -17.08 19.52
N SER A 117 10.43 -16.48 20.18
CA SER A 117 10.36 -16.13 21.61
C SER A 117 9.86 -14.70 21.89
N LEU A 118 9.79 -13.81 20.87
CA LEU A 118 9.51 -12.39 21.08
C LEU A 118 8.03 -12.01 20.86
N GLY A 119 7.24 -12.91 20.29
CA GLY A 119 5.85 -12.65 19.89
C GLY A 119 5.75 -11.90 18.54
N ASP A 120 4.68 -12.19 17.79
CA ASP A 120 4.50 -11.76 16.41
C ASP A 120 4.58 -10.23 16.23
N LYS A 121 3.97 -9.47 17.16
CA LYS A 121 4.02 -8.01 17.11
C LYS A 121 5.46 -7.48 17.19
N THR A 122 6.28 -8.03 18.06
CA THR A 122 7.67 -7.60 18.22
C THR A 122 8.49 -7.93 16.97
N TYR A 123 8.32 -9.11 16.39
CA TYR A 123 8.98 -9.46 15.12
C TYR A 123 8.55 -8.56 13.96
N MET A 124 7.27 -8.16 13.92
CA MET A 124 6.76 -7.23 12.90
C MET A 124 7.34 -5.81 13.10
N ASP A 125 7.48 -5.37 14.35
CA ASP A 125 8.14 -4.10 14.69
C ASP A 125 9.63 -4.13 14.27
N ILE A 126 10.34 -5.24 14.53
CA ILE A 126 11.74 -5.46 14.08
C ILE A 126 11.84 -5.44 12.54
N LEU A 127 10.90 -6.08 11.85
CA LEU A 127 10.86 -6.02 10.38
C LEU A 127 10.70 -4.59 9.88
N ALA A 128 9.84 -3.79 10.49
CA ALA A 128 9.67 -2.37 10.18
C ALA A 128 10.96 -1.56 10.39
N PHE A 129 11.72 -1.84 11.47
CA PHE A 129 13.02 -1.23 11.71
C PHE A 129 14.04 -1.60 10.62
N ILE A 130 14.12 -2.87 10.24
CA ILE A 130 15.01 -3.31 9.14
C ILE A 130 14.64 -2.60 7.83
N LEU A 131 13.35 -2.49 7.51
CA LEU A 131 12.91 -1.75 6.32
C LEU A 131 13.32 -0.29 6.38
N GLN A 132 13.07 0.41 7.50
CA GLN A 132 13.45 1.82 7.68
C GLN A 132 14.96 2.01 7.52
N SER A 133 15.76 1.12 8.11
CA SER A 133 17.22 1.17 8.04
C SER A 133 17.77 0.89 6.63
N ASN A 134 16.94 0.36 5.74
CA ASN A 134 17.23 0.13 4.32
C ASN A 134 16.55 1.15 3.39
N ASP A 135 16.24 2.35 3.90
CA ASP A 135 15.72 3.52 3.18
C ASP A 135 14.29 3.37 2.63
N PHE A 136 13.51 2.40 3.13
CA PHE A 136 12.09 2.34 2.81
C PHE A 136 11.33 3.40 3.63
N PRO A 137 10.38 4.14 3.00
CA PRO A 137 9.68 5.21 3.68
C PRO A 137 8.69 4.69 4.72
N ALA A 138 8.60 5.39 5.85
CA ALA A 138 7.50 5.22 6.78
C ALA A 138 6.21 5.85 6.22
N GLY A 139 5.07 5.33 6.62
CA GLY A 139 3.74 5.81 6.28
C GLY A 139 2.83 5.99 7.50
N GLY A 140 1.53 6.00 7.25
CA GLY A 140 0.52 6.24 8.27
C GLY A 140 -0.09 5.00 8.91
N GLN A 141 0.23 3.80 8.42
CA GLN A 141 -0.34 2.54 8.90
C GLN A 141 0.77 1.61 9.41
N GLU A 142 0.51 0.88 10.48
CA GLU A 142 1.44 -0.15 10.96
C GLU A 142 1.44 -1.37 10.02
N LEU A 143 2.60 -1.95 9.83
CA LEU A 143 2.77 -3.22 9.17
C LEU A 143 2.22 -4.33 10.08
N VAL A 144 1.29 -5.10 9.57
CA VAL A 144 0.67 -6.23 10.27
C VAL A 144 0.70 -7.47 9.37
N ALA A 145 0.49 -8.65 9.97
CA ALA A 145 0.57 -9.93 9.24
C ALA A 145 -0.35 -9.98 8.02
N GLU A 146 -1.56 -9.42 8.12
CA GLU A 146 -2.54 -9.42 7.05
C GLU A 146 -2.07 -8.64 5.82
N THR A 147 -1.45 -7.47 6.03
CA THR A 147 -0.93 -6.64 4.93
C THR A 147 0.40 -7.16 4.40
N ALA A 148 1.24 -7.76 5.24
CA ALA A 148 2.54 -8.32 4.86
C ALA A 148 2.44 -9.39 3.75
N LYS A 149 1.31 -10.11 3.66
CA LYS A 149 1.03 -11.14 2.64
C LYS A 149 1.06 -10.62 1.21
N THR A 150 0.60 -9.40 1.03
CA THR A 150 0.43 -8.80 -0.31
C THR A 150 1.54 -7.83 -0.70
N ILE A 151 2.41 -7.46 0.27
CA ILE A 151 3.50 -6.52 0.02
C ILE A 151 4.74 -7.29 -0.42
N VAL A 152 5.15 -7.08 -1.67
CA VAL A 152 6.37 -7.68 -2.22
C VAL A 152 7.54 -6.71 -2.05
N PHE A 153 8.65 -7.23 -1.57
CA PHE A 153 9.91 -6.48 -1.49
C PHE A 153 10.47 -6.27 -2.90
N VAL A 154 10.52 -5.04 -3.35
CA VAL A 154 11.08 -4.66 -4.66
C VAL A 154 12.14 -3.58 -4.48
N GLN A 155 13.25 -3.72 -5.20
CA GLN A 155 14.29 -2.70 -5.22
C GLN A 155 13.82 -1.50 -6.07
N LYS A 156 14.24 -0.30 -5.68
CA LYS A 156 14.05 0.89 -6.52
C LYS A 156 14.93 0.73 -7.77
N ARG A 157 14.31 0.91 -8.92
CA ARG A 157 15.04 0.96 -10.21
C ARG A 157 15.78 2.27 -10.35
#